data_d188f5bca5e0f087514de47f53ebc537
#
_entry.id   d188f5bca5e0f087514de47f53ebc537
#
_cell.length_a   1.000
_cell.length_b   1.000
_cell.length_c   1.000
_cell.angle_alpha   90.00
_cell.angle_beta   90.00
_cell.angle_gamma   90.00
#
_symmetry.space_group_name_H-M   'P 1'
#
loop_
_entity.id
_entity.type
_entity.pdbx_description
1 polymer ?
#
loop_
_entity_poly.entity_id
_entity_poly.type
_entity_poly.pdbx_seq_one_letter_code
_entity_poly.pdbx_strand_id
1 'polypeptide(L)'
;MMTTPIVPLQLLVGGRWRDGAGPEIVSSNPARPSEVVARGASASGSDVGAAIAAAAAARDEWRRKPHHERGAILRKAASVLEVNAAALGAELTREEGKTLTESTAEVHRAAQILDYYGSEADRECGELYASPRGGESILVTRHPLGVVAVITPFNYPLAIPAWKIAAALTYGNTVVWKAASVVPLLAQRLAQALVEAGLPDGVLNLLQGAGTIGQAMIEHDEVDAVTFTGSNAVGRALIARCGVTATPLQAEMGGKNAAVVLADADLDVALDAVVAGAFRAAGQRCTATSRSIVHADIADEFITRLVDRADQITIGEPLDPATEMGPVVTEAARASIAAAVTAAESDASRLTTRTLSPDIDQGHYLTPTVLELSDTCASLWQEEIFGPVLAVVRATSTDDAFRLANDGQFGLSCSVFTQDSGTTLRAIDEIEVGVLHINSESGGADPHVPFGGAKRSAFGPKEQGRAAREFFTSSRTIYLRSGR
;
A
#
# COMPACT_ATOMS: atom_id res chain seq x y z
N MET A 1 -29.78 9.53 17.31
CA MET A 1 -28.55 9.58 16.46
C MET A 1 -28.98 9.98 15.06
N MET A 2 -28.41 11.05 14.50
CA MET A 2 -28.65 11.37 13.09
C MET A 2 -27.98 10.28 12.26
N THR A 3 -28.75 9.55 11.46
CA THR A 3 -28.19 8.57 10.53
C THR A 3 -27.42 9.30 9.45
N THR A 4 -26.11 9.07 9.37
CA THR A 4 -25.31 9.60 8.26
C THR A 4 -25.86 9.01 6.96
N PRO A 5 -26.10 9.82 5.92
CA PRO A 5 -26.68 9.30 4.67
C PRO A 5 -25.76 8.29 4.00
N ILE A 6 -26.33 7.22 3.45
CA ILE A 6 -25.62 6.22 2.64
C ILE A 6 -25.15 6.90 1.35
N VAL A 7 -23.86 6.80 1.04
CA VAL A 7 -23.29 7.42 -0.16
C VAL A 7 -23.51 6.50 -1.38
N PRO A 8 -24.06 7.01 -2.50
CA PRO A 8 -24.16 6.23 -3.73
C PRO A 8 -22.78 6.01 -4.34
N LEU A 9 -22.47 4.76 -4.66
CA LEU A 9 -21.25 4.38 -5.38
C LEU A 9 -21.50 4.38 -6.86
N GLN A 10 -20.58 4.99 -7.61
CA GLN A 10 -20.62 5.09 -9.06
C GLN A 10 -19.27 4.72 -9.68
N LEU A 11 -19.29 4.36 -10.95
CA LEU A 11 -18.12 4.22 -11.81
C LEU A 11 -17.81 5.58 -12.45
N LEU A 12 -16.54 5.84 -12.73
CA LEU A 12 -16.11 6.93 -13.58
C LEU A 12 -15.65 6.33 -14.93
N VAL A 13 -16.35 6.61 -16.02
CA VAL A 13 -15.99 6.10 -17.34
C VAL A 13 -16.11 7.21 -18.38
N GLY A 14 -15.01 7.52 -19.06
CA GLY A 14 -14.98 8.56 -20.08
C GLY A 14 -15.41 9.94 -19.56
N GLY A 15 -15.01 10.29 -18.31
CA GLY A 15 -15.35 11.55 -17.66
C GLY A 15 -16.77 11.60 -17.06
N ARG A 16 -17.56 10.53 -17.16
CA ARG A 16 -18.93 10.50 -16.66
C ARG A 16 -19.10 9.55 -15.49
N TRP A 17 -19.73 10.05 -14.43
CA TRP A 17 -20.20 9.24 -13.31
C TRP A 17 -21.46 8.49 -13.74
N ARG A 18 -21.48 7.18 -13.50
CA ARG A 18 -22.62 6.31 -13.84
C ARG A 18 -22.69 5.09 -12.92
N ASP A 19 -23.85 4.51 -12.82
CA ASP A 19 -24.03 3.26 -12.13
C ASP A 19 -23.36 2.11 -12.89
N GLY A 20 -22.85 1.12 -12.18
CA GLY A 20 -22.35 -0.11 -12.78
C GLY A 20 -23.49 -1.03 -13.24
N ALA A 21 -23.19 -1.97 -14.12
CA ALA A 21 -24.15 -2.97 -14.62
C ALA A 21 -23.94 -4.35 -13.98
N GLY A 22 -23.08 -4.46 -12.98
CA GLY A 22 -22.82 -5.71 -12.24
C GLY A 22 -23.58 -5.84 -10.92
N PRO A 23 -23.23 -6.82 -10.09
CA PRO A 23 -23.83 -7.04 -8.78
C PRO A 23 -23.71 -5.87 -7.83
N GLU A 24 -24.59 -5.81 -6.82
CA GLU A 24 -24.53 -4.80 -5.77
C GLU A 24 -23.24 -4.88 -4.97
N ILE A 25 -22.69 -3.70 -4.63
CA ILE A 25 -21.61 -3.53 -3.66
C ILE A 25 -22.19 -2.79 -2.47
N VAL A 26 -21.90 -3.28 -1.26
CA VAL A 26 -22.23 -2.63 0.00
C VAL A 26 -20.94 -2.49 0.80
N SER A 27 -20.60 -1.27 1.18
CA SER A 27 -19.53 -0.97 2.14
C SER A 27 -20.15 -0.65 3.49
N SER A 28 -19.71 -1.34 4.54
CA SER A 28 -20.22 -1.21 5.90
C SER A 28 -19.10 -0.78 6.85
N ASN A 29 -19.48 -0.12 7.94
CA ASN A 29 -18.56 0.28 8.99
C ASN A 29 -18.07 -0.97 9.78
N PRO A 30 -16.77 -1.30 9.78
CA PRO A 30 -16.28 -2.49 10.47
C PRO A 30 -16.41 -2.41 12.01
N ALA A 31 -16.50 -1.21 12.58
CA ALA A 31 -16.80 -1.01 14.00
C ALA A 31 -18.28 -1.26 14.33
N ARG A 32 -19.17 -1.07 13.36
CA ARG A 32 -20.63 -1.25 13.45
C ARG A 32 -21.17 -1.84 12.15
N PRO A 33 -21.05 -3.16 11.90
CA PRO A 33 -21.35 -3.80 10.62
C PRO A 33 -22.78 -3.58 10.10
N SER A 34 -23.72 -3.23 10.96
CA SER A 34 -25.09 -2.84 10.58
C SER A 34 -25.18 -1.44 9.95
N GLU A 35 -24.14 -0.60 10.10
CA GLU A 35 -24.07 0.71 9.49
C GLU A 35 -23.54 0.62 8.07
N VAL A 36 -24.40 0.84 7.07
CA VAL A 36 -24.00 0.94 5.68
C VAL A 36 -23.42 2.32 5.41
N VAL A 37 -22.17 2.37 4.94
CA VAL A 37 -21.43 3.60 4.60
C VAL A 37 -21.72 4.03 3.17
N ALA A 38 -21.61 3.09 2.24
CA ALA A 38 -21.81 3.36 0.82
C ALA A 38 -22.44 2.13 0.10
N ARG A 39 -23.14 2.38 -1.00
CA ARG A 39 -23.84 1.33 -1.76
C ARG A 39 -23.91 1.70 -3.24
N GLY A 40 -23.81 0.73 -4.11
CA GLY A 40 -23.98 0.88 -5.57
C GLY A 40 -23.86 -0.42 -6.32
N ALA A 41 -23.81 -0.35 -7.64
CA ALA A 41 -23.56 -1.51 -8.48
C ALA A 41 -22.10 -1.60 -8.91
N SER A 42 -21.55 -2.82 -8.94
CA SER A 42 -20.21 -3.08 -9.47
C SER A 42 -20.15 -2.91 -10.99
N ALA A 43 -18.94 -2.79 -11.52
CA ALA A 43 -18.72 -2.86 -12.96
C ALA A 43 -19.09 -4.26 -13.50
N SER A 44 -19.51 -4.29 -14.76
CA SER A 44 -19.63 -5.49 -15.59
C SER A 44 -18.46 -5.59 -16.58
N GLY A 45 -18.36 -6.70 -17.32
CA GLY A 45 -17.38 -6.83 -18.39
C GLY A 45 -17.51 -5.76 -19.49
N SER A 46 -18.74 -5.32 -19.79
CA SER A 46 -18.96 -4.22 -20.75
C SER A 46 -18.48 -2.87 -20.19
N ASP A 47 -18.56 -2.64 -18.87
CA ASP A 47 -18.02 -1.44 -18.24
C ASP A 47 -16.49 -1.42 -18.29
N VAL A 48 -15.85 -2.57 -18.13
CA VAL A 48 -14.38 -2.72 -18.29
C VAL A 48 -13.96 -2.33 -19.71
N GLY A 49 -14.60 -2.91 -20.73
CA GLY A 49 -14.29 -2.57 -22.12
C GLY A 49 -14.51 -1.09 -22.44
N ALA A 50 -15.61 -0.50 -21.94
CA ALA A 50 -15.88 0.94 -22.13
C ALA A 50 -14.85 1.84 -21.43
N ALA A 51 -14.38 1.47 -20.23
CA ALA A 51 -13.35 2.22 -19.50
C ALA A 51 -12.00 2.16 -20.22
N ILE A 52 -11.59 1.00 -20.73
CA ILE A 52 -10.34 0.82 -21.48
C ILE A 52 -10.40 1.57 -22.79
N ALA A 53 -11.50 1.48 -23.54
CA ALA A 53 -11.69 2.24 -24.79
C ALA A 53 -11.64 3.77 -24.56
N ALA A 54 -12.24 4.26 -23.46
CA ALA A 54 -12.16 5.68 -23.08
C ALA A 54 -10.72 6.10 -22.76
N ALA A 55 -9.97 5.26 -22.02
CA ALA A 55 -8.56 5.51 -21.73
C ALA A 55 -7.70 5.53 -23.00
N ALA A 56 -7.91 4.59 -23.91
CA ALA A 56 -7.22 4.51 -25.19
C ALA A 56 -7.50 5.74 -26.07
N ALA A 57 -8.76 6.19 -26.13
CA ALA A 57 -9.15 7.40 -26.86
C ALA A 57 -8.50 8.68 -26.32
N ALA A 58 -8.36 8.82 -25.00
CA ALA A 58 -7.77 9.99 -24.34
C ALA A 58 -6.24 10.01 -24.40
N ARG A 59 -5.59 8.88 -24.66
CA ARG A 59 -4.14 8.66 -24.56
C ARG A 59 -3.32 9.68 -25.32
N ASP A 60 -3.66 9.90 -26.59
CA ASP A 60 -2.85 10.72 -27.49
C ASP A 60 -2.92 12.22 -27.17
N GLU A 61 -4.06 12.71 -26.72
CA GLU A 61 -4.21 14.09 -26.27
C GLU A 61 -3.47 14.30 -24.94
N TRP A 62 -3.64 13.36 -23.97
CA TRP A 62 -3.02 13.44 -22.65
C TRP A 62 -1.49 13.42 -22.74
N ARG A 63 -0.89 12.53 -23.51
CA ARG A 63 0.58 12.44 -23.66
C ARG A 63 1.20 13.69 -24.28
N ARG A 64 0.45 14.42 -25.15
CA ARG A 64 0.91 15.67 -25.78
C ARG A 64 0.71 16.90 -24.89
N LYS A 65 -0.13 16.79 -23.85
CA LYS A 65 -0.30 17.89 -22.89
C LYS A 65 1.05 18.20 -22.22
N PRO A 66 1.46 19.49 -22.15
CA PRO A 66 2.71 19.89 -21.52
C PRO A 66 2.83 19.33 -20.10
N HIS A 67 4.04 18.95 -19.69
CA HIS A 67 4.30 18.31 -18.40
C HIS A 67 3.80 19.16 -17.22
N HIS A 68 4.10 20.49 -17.24
CA HIS A 68 3.68 21.41 -16.19
C HIS A 68 2.15 21.57 -16.07
N GLU A 69 1.41 21.41 -17.18
CA GLU A 69 -0.06 21.45 -17.15
C GLU A 69 -0.63 20.17 -16.51
N ARG A 70 -0.05 18.99 -16.80
CA ARG A 70 -0.41 17.76 -16.11
C ARG A 70 -0.12 17.85 -14.63
N GLY A 71 1.06 18.40 -14.26
CA GLY A 71 1.45 18.64 -12.87
C GLY A 71 0.54 19.62 -12.15
N ALA A 72 0.08 20.69 -12.83
CA ALA A 72 -0.84 21.66 -12.24
C ALA A 72 -2.18 21.03 -11.83
N ILE A 73 -2.70 20.08 -12.59
CA ILE A 73 -3.92 19.32 -12.25
C ILE A 73 -3.69 18.51 -10.96
N LEU A 74 -2.56 17.81 -10.86
CA LEU A 74 -2.26 17.01 -9.66
C LEU A 74 -2.11 17.87 -8.40
N ARG A 75 -1.41 19.02 -8.48
CA ARG A 75 -1.29 19.96 -7.36
C ARG A 75 -2.66 20.55 -6.94
N LYS A 76 -3.53 20.82 -7.90
CA LYS A 76 -4.90 21.26 -7.59
C LYS A 76 -5.70 20.15 -6.90
N ALA A 77 -5.58 18.88 -7.34
CA ALA A 77 -6.21 17.74 -6.67
C ALA A 77 -5.66 17.54 -5.25
N ALA A 78 -4.36 17.75 -5.02
CA ALA A 78 -3.77 17.76 -3.69
C ALA A 78 -4.46 18.80 -2.78
N SER A 79 -4.65 20.03 -3.28
CA SER A 79 -5.33 21.09 -2.53
C SER A 79 -6.80 20.72 -2.19
N VAL A 80 -7.49 20.02 -3.11
CA VAL A 80 -8.87 19.54 -2.84
C VAL A 80 -8.87 18.53 -1.68
N LEU A 81 -7.92 17.59 -1.65
CA LEU A 81 -7.80 16.64 -0.55
C LEU A 81 -7.48 17.34 0.78
N GLU A 82 -6.52 18.27 0.79
CA GLU A 82 -6.12 19.00 2.00
C GLU A 82 -7.27 19.79 2.62
N VAL A 83 -8.03 20.52 1.81
CA VAL A 83 -9.19 21.29 2.29
C VAL A 83 -10.26 20.39 2.90
N ASN A 84 -10.40 19.16 2.42
CA ASN A 84 -11.40 18.21 2.88
C ASN A 84 -10.83 17.15 3.84
N ALA A 85 -9.60 17.30 4.35
CA ALA A 85 -8.89 16.24 5.06
C ALA A 85 -9.65 15.70 6.28
N ALA A 86 -10.26 16.57 7.08
CA ALA A 86 -11.03 16.15 8.26
C ALA A 86 -12.28 15.32 7.89
N ALA A 87 -13.01 15.72 6.84
CA ALA A 87 -14.21 15.03 6.40
C ALA A 87 -13.85 13.67 5.75
N LEU A 88 -12.83 13.67 4.88
CA LEU A 88 -12.34 12.45 4.24
C LEU A 88 -11.72 11.47 5.25
N GLY A 89 -11.02 11.99 6.27
CA GLY A 89 -10.49 11.17 7.37
C GLY A 89 -11.62 10.48 8.14
N ALA A 90 -12.71 11.19 8.46
CA ALA A 90 -13.87 10.60 9.12
C ALA A 90 -14.59 9.56 8.21
N GLU A 91 -14.73 9.81 6.90
CA GLU A 91 -15.26 8.84 5.95
C GLU A 91 -14.37 7.58 5.87
N LEU A 92 -13.05 7.75 5.82
CA LEU A 92 -12.08 6.65 5.78
C LEU A 92 -12.16 5.81 7.06
N THR A 93 -12.19 6.46 8.23
CA THR A 93 -12.38 5.75 9.52
C THR A 93 -13.64 4.90 9.52
N ARG A 94 -14.75 5.43 9.04
CA ARG A 94 -16.02 4.68 8.98
C ARG A 94 -16.02 3.55 7.95
N GLU A 95 -15.29 3.71 6.85
CA GLU A 95 -15.29 2.70 5.77
C GLU A 95 -14.29 1.58 6.01
N GLU A 96 -13.12 1.89 6.56
CA GLU A 96 -12.00 0.93 6.67
C GLU A 96 -11.73 0.48 8.11
N GLY A 97 -12.00 1.33 9.11
CA GLY A 97 -11.89 0.97 10.52
C GLY A 97 -10.64 1.45 11.24
N LYS A 98 -9.64 2.01 10.56
CA LYS A 98 -8.49 2.63 11.24
C LYS A 98 -8.90 3.88 12.02
N THR A 99 -8.09 4.29 12.99
CA THR A 99 -8.41 5.44 13.84
C THR A 99 -8.50 6.73 13.04
N LEU A 100 -9.24 7.71 13.57
CA LEU A 100 -9.40 9.03 12.94
C LEU A 100 -8.03 9.71 12.70
N THR A 101 -7.11 9.55 13.63
CA THR A 101 -5.74 10.08 13.51
C THR A 101 -5.01 9.47 12.32
N GLU A 102 -5.05 8.14 12.17
CA GLU A 102 -4.41 7.42 11.06
C GLU A 102 -5.08 7.75 9.72
N SER A 103 -6.41 7.82 9.71
CA SER A 103 -7.20 8.16 8.52
C SER A 103 -6.91 9.56 8.03
N THR A 104 -6.88 10.54 8.92
CA THR A 104 -6.56 11.93 8.57
C THR A 104 -5.12 12.06 8.06
N ALA A 105 -4.18 11.36 8.71
CA ALA A 105 -2.79 11.32 8.26
C ALA A 105 -2.64 10.70 6.86
N GLU A 106 -3.46 9.70 6.51
CA GLU A 106 -3.46 9.12 5.16
C GLU A 106 -3.97 10.11 4.11
N VAL A 107 -5.01 10.90 4.40
CA VAL A 107 -5.50 11.94 3.48
C VAL A 107 -4.39 12.96 3.19
N HIS A 108 -3.71 13.46 4.23
CA HIS A 108 -2.56 14.36 4.07
C HIS A 108 -1.44 13.70 3.26
N ARG A 109 -1.16 12.42 3.49
CA ARG A 109 -0.15 11.68 2.72
C ARG A 109 -0.54 11.56 1.25
N ALA A 110 -1.80 11.28 0.93
CA ALA A 110 -2.29 11.24 -0.45
C ALA A 110 -2.14 12.61 -1.15
N ALA A 111 -2.45 13.69 -0.45
CA ALA A 111 -2.25 15.05 -0.96
C ALA A 111 -0.76 15.36 -1.20
N GLN A 112 0.14 15.02 -0.27
CA GLN A 112 1.59 15.17 -0.44
C GLN A 112 2.13 14.39 -1.65
N ILE A 113 1.61 13.20 -1.90
CA ILE A 113 1.98 12.37 -3.06
C ILE A 113 1.55 13.05 -4.37
N LEU A 114 0.31 13.54 -4.44
CA LEU A 114 -0.18 14.27 -5.60
C LEU A 114 0.64 15.54 -5.87
N ASP A 115 1.00 16.30 -4.83
CA ASP A 115 1.83 17.51 -4.94
C ASP A 115 3.25 17.17 -5.42
N TYR A 116 3.87 16.11 -4.84
CA TYR A 116 5.19 15.63 -5.27
C TYR A 116 5.21 15.31 -6.76
N TYR A 117 4.27 14.49 -7.26
CA TYR A 117 4.21 14.13 -8.67
C TYR A 117 3.76 15.31 -9.55
N GLY A 118 2.99 16.23 -9.02
CA GLY A 118 2.69 17.48 -9.67
C GLY A 118 3.93 18.32 -9.93
N SER A 119 4.90 18.28 -9.04
CA SER A 119 6.22 18.95 -9.16
C SER A 119 7.24 18.13 -9.95
N GLU A 120 7.12 16.79 -9.96
CA GLU A 120 7.98 15.89 -10.75
C GLU A 120 7.82 16.14 -12.27
N ALA A 121 6.66 16.66 -12.69
CA ALA A 121 6.38 17.03 -14.06
C ALA A 121 7.36 18.09 -14.65
N ASP A 122 8.02 18.88 -13.80
CA ASP A 122 8.96 19.93 -14.21
C ASP A 122 10.43 19.45 -14.22
N ARG A 123 10.66 18.17 -13.96
CA ARG A 123 12.02 17.59 -13.88
C ARG A 123 12.50 16.99 -15.21
N GLU A 124 13.69 16.41 -15.19
CA GLU A 124 14.37 15.83 -16.35
C GLU A 124 13.48 14.81 -17.10
N CYS A 125 13.34 15.02 -18.42
CA CYS A 125 12.61 14.10 -19.29
C CYS A 125 13.50 13.20 -20.15
N GLY A 126 14.85 13.28 -20.01
CA GLY A 126 15.80 12.49 -20.80
C GLY A 126 17.26 12.80 -20.50
N GLU A 127 18.14 12.23 -21.32
CA GLU A 127 19.59 12.31 -21.20
C GLU A 127 20.22 12.66 -22.53
N LEU A 128 21.37 13.35 -22.51
CA LEU A 128 22.18 13.67 -23.67
C LEU A 128 23.54 12.98 -23.53
N TYR A 129 23.93 12.20 -24.54
CA TYR A 129 25.22 11.51 -24.61
C TYR A 129 26.08 12.05 -25.75
N ALA A 130 27.40 12.05 -25.57
CA ALA A 130 28.34 12.31 -26.64
C ALA A 130 28.31 11.13 -27.63
N SER A 131 28.31 11.44 -28.93
CA SER A 131 28.51 10.41 -29.97
C SER A 131 30.01 10.26 -30.29
N PRO A 132 30.50 9.03 -30.50
CA PRO A 132 31.85 8.81 -31.05
C PRO A 132 31.94 9.19 -32.55
N ARG A 133 30.81 9.51 -33.18
CA ARG A 133 30.77 9.93 -34.60
C ARG A 133 30.61 11.43 -34.71
N GLY A 134 31.45 12.07 -35.51
CA GLY A 134 31.38 13.53 -35.74
C GLY A 134 30.06 13.97 -36.34
N GLY A 135 29.51 15.08 -35.85
CA GLY A 135 28.25 15.67 -36.32
C GLY A 135 27.00 14.93 -35.90
N GLU A 136 27.07 14.08 -34.86
CA GLU A 136 25.93 13.32 -34.33
C GLU A 136 25.83 13.58 -32.83
N SER A 137 24.59 13.72 -32.36
CA SER A 137 24.22 13.75 -30.93
C SER A 137 23.34 12.54 -30.61
N ILE A 138 23.47 12.00 -29.40
CA ILE A 138 22.64 10.89 -28.95
C ILE A 138 21.76 11.37 -27.80
N LEU A 139 20.44 11.26 -27.96
CA LEU A 139 19.48 11.57 -26.92
C LEU A 139 18.80 10.29 -26.46
N VAL A 140 18.52 10.19 -25.16
CA VAL A 140 17.62 9.19 -24.59
C VAL A 140 16.40 9.93 -24.04
N THR A 141 15.23 9.67 -24.62
CA THR A 141 13.97 10.30 -24.19
C THR A 141 13.08 9.26 -23.52
N ARG A 142 12.17 9.72 -22.67
CA ARG A 142 11.17 8.89 -21.98
C ARG A 142 9.79 9.07 -22.61
N HIS A 143 9.12 7.98 -22.87
CA HIS A 143 7.78 7.95 -23.49
C HIS A 143 6.81 7.19 -22.60
N PRO A 144 5.54 7.66 -22.43
CA PRO A 144 4.53 6.90 -21.69
C PRO A 144 4.30 5.52 -22.30
N LEU A 145 3.92 4.57 -21.47
CA LEU A 145 3.57 3.21 -21.91
C LEU A 145 2.25 3.21 -22.68
N GLY A 146 1.23 3.93 -22.19
CA GLY A 146 -0.09 4.02 -22.80
C GLY A 146 -1.21 3.92 -21.78
N VAL A 147 -2.08 2.92 -21.90
CA VAL A 147 -3.16 2.60 -20.95
C VAL A 147 -2.61 1.74 -19.82
N VAL A 148 -2.67 2.22 -18.59
CA VAL A 148 -2.19 1.52 -17.41
C VAL A 148 -3.37 1.00 -16.58
N ALA A 149 -3.42 -0.31 -16.36
CA ALA A 149 -4.32 -0.91 -15.39
C ALA A 149 -3.73 -0.75 -13.97
N VAL A 150 -4.47 -0.09 -13.09
CA VAL A 150 -4.09 0.14 -11.69
C VAL A 150 -5.01 -0.69 -10.79
N ILE A 151 -4.44 -1.56 -9.96
CA ILE A 151 -5.19 -2.39 -9.01
C ILE A 151 -4.64 -2.14 -7.61
N THR A 152 -5.51 -1.70 -6.68
CA THR A 152 -5.09 -1.23 -5.37
C THR A 152 -5.79 -1.96 -4.22
N PRO A 153 -5.13 -2.07 -3.04
CA PRO A 153 -5.65 -2.74 -1.87
C PRO A 153 -6.59 -1.83 -1.06
N PHE A 154 -7.09 -2.37 0.06
CA PHE A 154 -8.04 -1.68 0.93
C PHE A 154 -7.37 -0.87 2.06
N ASN A 155 -6.17 -1.27 2.49
CA ASN A 155 -5.56 -0.80 3.74
C ASN A 155 -5.02 0.64 3.70
N TYR A 156 -4.71 1.16 2.52
CA TYR A 156 -4.40 2.57 2.26
C TYR A 156 -5.13 3.01 0.98
N PRO A 157 -6.46 3.17 1.04
CA PRO A 157 -7.31 3.35 -0.15
C PRO A 157 -7.19 4.72 -0.81
N LEU A 158 -6.48 5.67 -0.20
CA LEU A 158 -6.12 6.97 -0.78
C LEU A 158 -4.64 7.05 -1.14
N ALA A 159 -3.74 6.71 -0.22
CA ALA A 159 -2.31 6.91 -0.43
C ALA A 159 -1.74 5.97 -1.51
N ILE A 160 -2.07 4.66 -1.49
CA ILE A 160 -1.57 3.72 -2.49
C ILE A 160 -2.09 4.04 -3.89
N PRO A 161 -3.39 4.27 -4.11
CA PRO A 161 -3.83 4.74 -5.42
C PRO A 161 -3.20 6.06 -5.84
N ALA A 162 -3.05 7.02 -4.91
CA ALA A 162 -2.45 8.32 -5.24
C ALA A 162 -1.04 8.17 -5.84
N TRP A 163 -0.16 7.35 -5.26
CA TRP A 163 1.20 7.23 -5.82
C TRP A 163 1.26 6.49 -7.15
N LYS A 164 0.38 5.51 -7.40
CA LYS A 164 0.30 4.80 -8.68
C LYS A 164 -0.32 5.69 -9.77
N ILE A 165 -1.45 6.30 -9.48
CA ILE A 165 -2.21 7.13 -10.42
C ILE A 165 -1.44 8.42 -10.72
N ALA A 166 -0.94 9.13 -9.70
CA ALA A 166 -0.22 10.37 -9.92
C ALA A 166 1.05 10.16 -10.76
N ALA A 167 1.82 9.10 -10.48
CA ALA A 167 2.98 8.76 -11.30
C ALA A 167 2.59 8.43 -12.74
N ALA A 168 1.59 7.57 -12.95
CA ALA A 168 1.10 7.23 -14.29
C ALA A 168 0.70 8.50 -15.07
N LEU A 169 -0.11 9.37 -14.45
CA LEU A 169 -0.61 10.61 -15.07
C LEU A 169 0.51 11.61 -15.36
N THR A 170 1.45 11.81 -14.41
CA THR A 170 2.59 12.71 -14.58
C THR A 170 3.41 12.36 -15.81
N TYR A 171 3.66 11.07 -16.02
CA TYR A 171 4.44 10.59 -17.16
C TYR A 171 3.64 10.44 -18.45
N GLY A 172 2.35 10.82 -18.44
CA GLY A 172 1.52 10.92 -19.66
C GLY A 172 0.74 9.67 -20.03
N ASN A 173 0.61 8.69 -19.11
CA ASN A 173 -0.24 7.53 -19.29
C ASN A 173 -1.70 7.87 -18.95
N THR A 174 -2.63 7.12 -19.50
CA THR A 174 -4.03 7.07 -19.07
C THR A 174 -4.24 5.88 -18.14
N VAL A 175 -5.27 5.95 -17.30
CA VAL A 175 -5.46 5.00 -16.20
C VAL A 175 -6.85 4.39 -16.25
N VAL A 176 -6.91 3.06 -16.11
CA VAL A 176 -8.10 2.33 -15.72
C VAL A 176 -7.83 1.73 -14.33
N TRP A 177 -8.55 2.20 -13.32
CA TRP A 177 -8.32 1.88 -11.93
C TRP A 177 -9.40 0.98 -11.36
N LYS A 178 -9.01 -0.16 -10.83
CA LYS A 178 -9.85 -1.06 -10.03
C LYS A 178 -9.51 -0.90 -8.55
N ALA A 179 -10.39 -0.26 -7.81
CA ALA A 179 -10.26 -0.10 -6.36
C ALA A 179 -10.59 -1.39 -5.60
N ALA A 180 -10.21 -1.45 -4.30
CA ALA A 180 -10.63 -2.53 -3.43
C ALA A 180 -12.14 -2.51 -3.21
N SER A 181 -12.79 -3.68 -3.30
CA SER A 181 -14.26 -3.79 -3.20
C SER A 181 -14.81 -3.54 -1.80
N VAL A 182 -13.98 -3.62 -0.77
CA VAL A 182 -14.38 -3.44 0.64
C VAL A 182 -14.29 -1.98 1.11
N VAL A 183 -13.60 -1.10 0.36
CA VAL A 183 -13.45 0.34 0.66
C VAL A 183 -13.61 1.18 -0.61
N PRO A 184 -14.75 1.09 -1.30
CA PRO A 184 -14.96 1.73 -2.59
C PRO A 184 -15.19 3.24 -2.51
N LEU A 185 -15.69 3.78 -1.38
CA LEU A 185 -16.04 5.19 -1.24
C LEU A 185 -14.81 6.09 -1.35
N LEU A 186 -13.73 5.75 -0.66
CA LEU A 186 -12.52 6.58 -0.66
C LEU A 186 -11.86 6.61 -2.06
N ALA A 187 -11.97 5.53 -2.82
CA ALA A 187 -11.55 5.53 -4.22
C ALA A 187 -12.38 6.52 -5.08
N GLN A 188 -13.70 6.53 -4.86
CA GLN A 188 -14.57 7.51 -5.52
C GLN A 188 -14.19 8.94 -5.12
N ARG A 189 -13.86 9.22 -3.86
CA ARG A 189 -13.41 10.54 -3.38
C ARG A 189 -12.11 11.01 -4.05
N LEU A 190 -11.12 10.12 -4.18
CA LEU A 190 -9.89 10.46 -4.89
C LEU A 190 -10.14 10.77 -6.37
N ALA A 191 -10.97 9.96 -7.04
CA ALA A 191 -11.34 10.22 -8.43
C ALA A 191 -12.12 11.54 -8.56
N GLN A 192 -13.02 11.86 -7.62
CA GLN A 192 -13.74 13.14 -7.59
C GLN A 192 -12.78 14.33 -7.46
N ALA A 193 -11.78 14.25 -6.57
CA ALA A 193 -10.78 15.31 -6.41
C ALA A 193 -9.98 15.56 -7.69
N LEU A 194 -9.61 14.49 -8.43
CA LEU A 194 -8.92 14.61 -9.71
C LEU A 194 -9.82 15.22 -10.82
N VAL A 195 -11.07 14.83 -10.89
CA VAL A 195 -12.06 15.43 -11.83
C VAL A 195 -12.30 16.90 -11.51
N GLU A 196 -12.50 17.25 -10.24
CA GLU A 196 -12.66 18.65 -9.78
C GLU A 196 -11.42 19.49 -10.09
N ALA A 197 -10.24 18.90 -10.05
CA ALA A 197 -8.99 19.55 -10.41
C ALA A 197 -8.90 19.85 -11.93
N GLY A 198 -9.78 19.30 -12.74
CA GLY A 198 -9.83 19.51 -14.19
C GLY A 198 -9.10 18.43 -14.98
N LEU A 199 -9.03 17.20 -14.48
CA LEU A 199 -8.51 16.06 -15.24
C LEU A 199 -9.42 15.83 -16.46
N PRO A 200 -8.87 15.73 -17.69
CA PRO A 200 -9.68 15.54 -18.88
C PRO A 200 -10.43 14.21 -18.92
N ASP A 201 -11.56 14.18 -19.62
CA ASP A 201 -12.39 13.00 -19.78
C ASP A 201 -11.60 11.81 -20.35
N GLY A 202 -11.80 10.62 -19.76
CA GLY A 202 -11.16 9.37 -20.17
C GLY A 202 -9.73 9.17 -19.68
N VAL A 203 -9.03 10.21 -19.19
CA VAL A 203 -7.65 10.09 -18.67
C VAL A 203 -7.59 9.22 -17.42
N LEU A 204 -8.59 9.30 -16.55
CA LEU A 204 -8.82 8.38 -15.44
C LEU A 204 -10.19 7.76 -15.57
N ASN A 205 -10.25 6.43 -15.39
CA ASN A 205 -11.49 5.67 -15.32
C ASN A 205 -11.47 4.84 -14.03
N LEU A 206 -12.52 4.92 -13.22
CA LEU A 206 -12.65 4.17 -11.96
C LEU A 206 -13.69 3.07 -12.11
N LEU A 207 -13.27 1.85 -11.83
CA LEU A 207 -14.11 0.66 -11.77
C LEU A 207 -14.20 0.14 -10.35
N GLN A 208 -15.42 -0.13 -9.89
CA GLN A 208 -15.72 -0.76 -8.62
C GLN A 208 -16.07 -2.23 -8.84
N GLY A 209 -15.65 -3.14 -7.95
CA GLY A 209 -16.03 -4.54 -8.07
C GLY A 209 -15.01 -5.53 -7.54
N ALA A 210 -15.35 -6.81 -7.65
CA ALA A 210 -14.57 -7.95 -7.19
C ALA A 210 -13.30 -8.16 -8.04
N GLY A 211 -12.50 -9.17 -7.67
CA GLY A 211 -11.25 -9.53 -8.38
C GLY A 211 -11.43 -9.86 -9.87
N THR A 212 -12.61 -10.36 -10.25
CA THR A 212 -12.94 -10.66 -11.64
C THR A 212 -12.90 -9.45 -12.57
N ILE A 213 -13.18 -8.23 -12.04
CA ILE A 213 -13.05 -6.98 -12.80
C ILE A 213 -11.56 -6.69 -13.08
N GLY A 214 -10.69 -6.87 -12.07
CA GLY A 214 -9.24 -6.75 -12.27
C GLY A 214 -8.71 -7.76 -13.28
N GLN A 215 -9.18 -9.01 -13.23
CA GLN A 215 -8.81 -10.03 -14.21
C GLN A 215 -9.23 -9.62 -15.64
N ALA A 216 -10.47 -9.16 -15.83
CA ALA A 216 -10.94 -8.70 -17.14
C ALA A 216 -10.12 -7.52 -17.69
N MET A 217 -9.64 -6.63 -16.81
CA MET A 217 -8.76 -5.52 -17.22
C MET A 217 -7.42 -6.02 -17.77
N ILE A 218 -6.75 -6.94 -17.06
CA ILE A 218 -5.41 -7.43 -17.45
C ILE A 218 -5.43 -8.40 -18.64
N GLU A 219 -6.59 -8.93 -18.97
CA GLU A 219 -6.80 -9.79 -20.15
C GLU A 219 -7.11 -9.01 -21.42
N HIS A 220 -7.31 -7.69 -21.31
CA HIS A 220 -7.68 -6.85 -22.45
C HIS A 220 -6.45 -6.39 -23.24
N ASP A 221 -6.46 -6.56 -24.56
CA ASP A 221 -5.32 -6.30 -25.44
C ASP A 221 -4.87 -4.82 -25.50
N GLU A 222 -5.76 -3.87 -25.17
CA GLU A 222 -5.45 -2.45 -25.14
C GLU A 222 -4.86 -1.97 -23.79
N VAL A 223 -4.55 -2.87 -22.85
CA VAL A 223 -3.84 -2.55 -21.61
C VAL A 223 -2.34 -2.71 -21.85
N ASP A 224 -1.62 -1.60 -21.83
CA ASP A 224 -0.20 -1.54 -22.14
C ASP A 224 0.71 -1.87 -20.93
N ALA A 225 0.22 -1.72 -19.69
CA ALA A 225 0.95 -2.05 -18.47
C ALA A 225 0.02 -2.27 -17.27
N VAL A 226 0.50 -3.00 -16.27
CA VAL A 226 -0.24 -3.30 -15.04
C VAL A 226 0.58 -2.88 -13.82
N THR A 227 -0.01 -2.08 -12.92
CA THR A 227 0.55 -1.82 -11.58
C THR A 227 -0.41 -2.32 -10.51
N PHE A 228 0.12 -3.13 -9.61
CA PHE A 228 -0.64 -3.87 -8.60
C PHE A 228 -0.07 -3.63 -7.20
N THR A 229 -0.93 -3.49 -6.21
CA THR A 229 -0.60 -3.72 -4.81
C THR A 229 -1.70 -4.57 -4.18
N GLY A 230 -1.32 -5.65 -3.51
CA GLY A 230 -2.26 -6.56 -2.87
C GLY A 230 -1.62 -7.85 -2.37
N SER A 231 -2.42 -8.92 -2.25
CA SER A 231 -1.94 -10.20 -1.72
C SER A 231 -0.92 -10.89 -2.63
N ASN A 232 -0.01 -11.63 -2.02
CA ASN A 232 1.02 -12.40 -2.72
C ASN A 232 0.42 -13.42 -3.71
N ALA A 233 -0.69 -14.06 -3.35
CA ALA A 233 -1.36 -15.04 -4.23
C ALA A 233 -1.84 -14.39 -5.54
N VAL A 234 -2.48 -13.22 -5.46
CA VAL A 234 -2.94 -12.48 -6.64
C VAL A 234 -1.76 -11.95 -7.44
N GLY A 235 -0.75 -11.35 -6.79
CA GLY A 235 0.44 -10.84 -7.47
C GLY A 235 1.18 -11.92 -8.26
N ARG A 236 1.32 -13.12 -7.72
CA ARG A 236 1.93 -14.26 -8.43
C ARG A 236 1.12 -14.70 -9.66
N ALA A 237 -0.20 -14.69 -9.57
CA ALA A 237 -1.07 -14.96 -10.72
C ALA A 237 -0.90 -13.90 -11.82
N LEU A 238 -0.77 -12.62 -11.44
CA LEU A 238 -0.49 -11.52 -12.36
C LEU A 238 0.88 -11.65 -13.03
N ILE A 239 1.94 -12.00 -12.25
CA ILE A 239 3.28 -12.24 -12.78
C ILE A 239 3.25 -13.32 -13.85
N ALA A 240 2.57 -14.44 -13.58
CA ALA A 240 2.43 -15.53 -14.55
C ALA A 240 1.69 -15.08 -15.82
N ARG A 241 0.59 -14.34 -15.68
CA ARG A 241 -0.23 -13.86 -16.81
C ARG A 241 0.51 -12.83 -17.65
N CYS A 242 1.06 -11.80 -17.02
CA CYS A 242 1.80 -10.72 -17.71
C CYS A 242 3.09 -11.25 -18.36
N GLY A 243 3.73 -12.27 -17.77
CA GLY A 243 4.89 -12.95 -18.36
C GLY A 243 4.59 -13.62 -19.69
N VAL A 244 3.39 -14.19 -19.87
CA VAL A 244 2.98 -14.82 -21.14
C VAL A 244 2.79 -13.77 -22.26
N THR A 245 2.23 -12.61 -21.91
CA THR A 245 1.94 -11.53 -22.88
C THR A 245 3.07 -10.51 -23.03
N ALA A 246 4.15 -10.65 -22.22
CA ALA A 246 5.20 -9.64 -22.09
C ALA A 246 4.67 -8.23 -21.69
N THR A 247 3.53 -8.18 -21.02
CA THR A 247 2.95 -6.93 -20.50
C THR A 247 3.78 -6.45 -19.31
N PRO A 248 4.32 -5.21 -19.30
CA PRO A 248 5.02 -4.64 -18.17
C PRO A 248 4.19 -4.73 -16.89
N LEU A 249 4.78 -5.27 -15.82
CA LEU A 249 4.14 -5.41 -14.51
C LEU A 249 5.02 -4.84 -13.42
N GLN A 250 4.42 -4.03 -12.56
CA GLN A 250 4.94 -3.61 -11.26
C GLN A 250 4.00 -4.13 -10.19
N ALA A 251 4.48 -4.97 -9.29
CA ALA A 251 3.67 -5.55 -8.24
C ALA A 251 4.34 -5.40 -6.88
N GLU A 252 3.63 -4.80 -5.94
CA GLU A 252 3.97 -4.77 -4.53
C GLU A 252 3.00 -5.67 -3.77
N MET A 253 3.55 -6.51 -2.92
CA MET A 253 2.81 -7.57 -2.25
C MET A 253 3.09 -7.54 -0.74
N GLY A 254 2.50 -8.47 -0.03
CA GLY A 254 2.68 -8.59 1.40
C GLY A 254 4.10 -8.90 1.85
N GLY A 255 4.30 -8.82 3.15
CA GLY A 255 5.57 -9.07 3.82
C GLY A 255 5.42 -9.86 5.11
N LYS A 256 6.54 -10.34 5.62
CA LYS A 256 6.67 -10.91 6.97
C LYS A 256 7.79 -10.17 7.69
N ASN A 257 7.54 -8.90 7.97
CA ASN A 257 8.57 -7.95 8.38
C ASN A 257 9.07 -8.22 9.79
N ALA A 258 10.36 -8.01 10.00
CA ALA A 258 11.03 -8.26 11.26
C ALA A 258 11.44 -6.95 11.94
N ALA A 259 11.41 -6.97 13.29
CA ALA A 259 12.10 -6.01 14.13
C ALA A 259 13.18 -6.77 14.93
N VAL A 260 14.43 -6.44 14.69
CA VAL A 260 15.60 -7.03 15.35
C VAL A 260 16.01 -6.11 16.48
N VAL A 261 15.93 -6.59 17.73
CA VAL A 261 16.30 -5.84 18.94
C VAL A 261 17.57 -6.45 19.52
N LEU A 262 18.71 -5.80 19.33
CA LEU A 262 20.02 -6.29 19.75
C LEU A 262 20.32 -5.92 21.21
N ALA A 263 21.33 -6.54 21.80
CA ALA A 263 21.66 -6.42 23.21
C ALA A 263 21.97 -4.98 23.67
N ASP A 264 22.47 -4.15 22.76
CA ASP A 264 22.83 -2.75 22.98
C ASP A 264 21.74 -1.75 22.57
N ALA A 265 20.54 -2.24 22.18
CA ALA A 265 19.44 -1.39 21.74
C ALA A 265 18.95 -0.45 22.85
N ASP A 266 18.50 0.74 22.48
CA ASP A 266 17.64 1.54 23.34
C ASP A 266 16.26 0.88 23.40
N LEU A 267 15.95 0.28 24.57
CA LEU A 267 14.73 -0.52 24.75
C LEU A 267 13.46 0.31 24.67
N ASP A 268 13.49 1.58 25.07
CA ASP A 268 12.31 2.46 24.98
C ASP A 268 11.98 2.78 23.53
N VAL A 269 12.99 3.14 22.74
CA VAL A 269 12.86 3.39 21.30
C VAL A 269 12.40 2.12 20.56
N ALA A 270 13.01 0.98 20.87
CA ALA A 270 12.67 -0.29 20.26
C ALA A 270 11.23 -0.71 20.58
N LEU A 271 10.82 -0.58 21.86
CA LEU A 271 9.49 -0.94 22.32
C LEU A 271 8.40 -0.11 21.63
N ASP A 272 8.55 1.22 21.64
CA ASP A 272 7.57 2.12 20.99
C ASP A 272 7.45 1.83 19.51
N ALA A 273 8.57 1.60 18.81
CA ALA A 273 8.58 1.29 17.39
C ALA A 273 7.99 -0.09 17.08
N VAL A 274 8.26 -1.12 17.87
CA VAL A 274 7.71 -2.47 17.66
C VAL A 274 6.21 -2.50 17.93
N VAL A 275 5.73 -1.86 19.00
CA VAL A 275 4.30 -1.76 19.33
C VAL A 275 3.56 -1.00 18.22
N ALA A 276 4.07 0.17 17.81
CA ALA A 276 3.49 0.95 16.72
C ALA A 276 3.52 0.18 15.39
N GLY A 277 4.64 -0.49 15.12
CA GLY A 277 4.82 -1.32 13.92
C GLY A 277 3.84 -2.48 13.84
N ALA A 278 3.59 -3.17 14.95
CA ALA A 278 2.74 -4.35 14.99
C ALA A 278 1.24 -4.04 15.03
N PHE A 279 0.80 -2.98 15.74
CA PHE A 279 -0.60 -2.84 16.13
C PHE A 279 -1.33 -1.63 15.52
N ARG A 280 -0.63 -0.62 15.00
CA ARG A 280 -1.29 0.46 14.24
C ARG A 280 -2.04 -0.10 13.04
N ALA A 281 -3.18 0.50 12.71
CA ALA A 281 -4.14 0.04 11.69
C ALA A 281 -4.55 -1.44 11.89
N ALA A 282 -4.59 -1.90 13.16
CA ALA A 282 -4.83 -3.29 13.53
C ALA A 282 -3.90 -4.29 12.80
N GLY A 283 -2.63 -3.91 12.55
CA GLY A 283 -1.65 -4.73 11.82
C GLY A 283 -1.92 -4.90 10.32
N GLN A 284 -2.90 -4.21 9.75
CA GLN A 284 -3.29 -4.33 8.33
C GLN A 284 -2.41 -3.50 7.40
N ARG A 285 -1.10 -3.56 7.57
CA ARG A 285 -0.10 -2.87 6.76
C ARG A 285 0.87 -3.88 6.15
N CYS A 286 1.22 -3.69 4.88
CA CYS A 286 2.24 -4.53 4.23
C CYS A 286 3.61 -4.45 4.93
N THR A 287 3.91 -3.31 5.57
CA THR A 287 5.11 -3.07 6.37
C THR A 287 4.92 -3.31 7.88
N ALA A 288 3.77 -3.87 8.33
CA ALA A 288 3.56 -4.14 9.75
C ALA A 288 4.65 -5.07 10.31
N THR A 289 5.17 -4.75 11.50
CA THR A 289 6.07 -5.63 12.23
C THR A 289 5.28 -6.88 12.66
N SER A 290 5.58 -8.01 12.07
CA SER A 290 4.91 -9.28 12.35
C SER A 290 5.82 -10.31 13.02
N ARG A 291 7.14 -10.02 13.07
CA ARG A 291 8.16 -10.80 13.77
C ARG A 291 9.02 -9.87 14.62
N SER A 292 9.27 -10.20 15.88
CA SER A 292 10.25 -9.54 16.74
C SER A 292 11.34 -10.55 17.11
N ILE A 293 12.58 -10.22 16.78
CA ILE A 293 13.77 -11.04 17.04
C ILE A 293 14.56 -10.33 18.12
N VAL A 294 14.59 -10.89 19.31
CA VAL A 294 15.15 -10.22 20.48
C VAL A 294 16.39 -10.95 20.96
N HIS A 295 17.51 -10.22 21.18
CA HIS A 295 18.72 -10.81 21.72
C HIS A 295 18.48 -11.39 23.11
N ALA A 296 18.97 -12.60 23.36
CA ALA A 296 18.69 -13.38 24.59
C ALA A 296 19.00 -12.61 25.87
N ASP A 297 20.04 -11.78 25.89
CA ASP A 297 20.47 -11.04 27.09
C ASP A 297 19.45 -10.00 27.57
N ILE A 298 18.58 -9.53 26.68
CA ILE A 298 17.57 -8.50 26.98
C ILE A 298 16.13 -9.01 26.81
N ALA A 299 15.98 -10.26 26.37
CA ALA A 299 14.68 -10.78 25.91
C ALA A 299 13.62 -10.78 27.03
N ASP A 300 13.97 -11.19 28.25
CA ASP A 300 13.00 -11.25 29.35
C ASP A 300 12.44 -9.87 29.70
N GLU A 301 13.31 -8.85 29.78
CA GLU A 301 12.89 -7.48 30.05
C GLU A 301 12.04 -6.92 28.89
N PHE A 302 12.55 -7.04 27.66
CA PHE A 302 11.87 -6.49 26.48
C PHE A 302 10.50 -7.14 26.27
N ILE A 303 10.39 -8.47 26.34
CA ILE A 303 9.15 -9.21 26.14
C ILE A 303 8.12 -8.86 27.22
N THR A 304 8.54 -8.75 28.48
CA THR A 304 7.63 -8.35 29.57
C THR A 304 7.04 -6.97 29.29
N ARG A 305 7.87 -5.99 28.97
CA ARG A 305 7.43 -4.61 28.65
C ARG A 305 6.58 -4.55 27.39
N LEU A 306 6.90 -5.36 26.37
CA LEU A 306 6.13 -5.47 25.12
C LEU A 306 4.71 -5.96 25.37
N VAL A 307 4.56 -7.01 26.20
CA VAL A 307 3.26 -7.57 26.56
C VAL A 307 2.44 -6.55 27.37
N ASP A 308 3.05 -5.90 28.33
CA ASP A 308 2.40 -4.86 29.14
C ASP A 308 1.88 -3.70 28.26
N ARG A 309 2.67 -3.26 27.28
CA ARG A 309 2.25 -2.20 26.34
C ARG A 309 1.16 -2.68 25.38
N ALA A 310 1.24 -3.90 24.88
CA ALA A 310 0.22 -4.49 24.00
C ALA A 310 -1.13 -4.63 24.73
N ASP A 311 -1.13 -5.08 25.98
CA ASP A 311 -2.34 -5.22 26.79
C ASP A 311 -2.94 -3.87 27.23
N GLN A 312 -2.17 -2.77 27.19
CA GLN A 312 -2.64 -1.40 27.51
C GLN A 312 -3.23 -0.65 26.32
N ILE A 313 -3.04 -1.13 25.06
CA ILE A 313 -3.57 -0.45 23.87
C ILE A 313 -5.08 -0.23 24.00
N THR A 314 -5.54 1.01 23.83
CA THR A 314 -6.96 1.34 23.89
C THR A 314 -7.66 0.91 22.60
N ILE A 315 -8.50 -0.14 22.71
CA ILE A 315 -9.32 -0.65 21.61
C ILE A 315 -10.72 -0.04 21.77
N GLY A 316 -11.28 0.55 20.71
CA GLY A 316 -12.58 1.21 20.82
C GLY A 316 -13.13 1.74 19.51
N GLU A 317 -14.11 2.64 19.63
CA GLU A 317 -14.71 3.36 18.49
C GLU A 317 -13.63 4.16 17.74
N PRO A 318 -13.37 3.89 16.45
CA PRO A 318 -12.24 4.49 15.75
C PRO A 318 -12.32 6.01 15.56
N LEU A 319 -13.53 6.58 15.66
CA LEU A 319 -13.76 8.03 15.65
C LEU A 319 -13.45 8.70 16.98
N ASP A 320 -13.30 7.93 18.08
CA ASP A 320 -12.90 8.48 19.39
C ASP A 320 -11.38 8.76 19.37
N PRO A 321 -10.95 10.00 19.67
CA PRO A 321 -9.54 10.37 19.73
C PRO A 321 -8.71 9.56 20.75
N ALA A 322 -9.34 8.93 21.74
CA ALA A 322 -8.68 8.09 22.73
C ALA A 322 -8.40 6.66 22.24
N THR A 323 -9.00 6.27 21.11
CA THR A 323 -8.78 4.94 20.52
C THR A 323 -7.43 4.86 19.84
N GLU A 324 -6.62 3.86 20.23
CA GLU A 324 -5.30 3.58 19.64
C GLU A 324 -5.37 2.48 18.56
N MET A 325 -6.35 1.57 18.64
CA MET A 325 -6.55 0.52 17.65
C MET A 325 -8.03 0.29 17.37
N GLY A 326 -8.41 0.38 16.10
CA GLY A 326 -9.73 0.09 15.58
C GLY A 326 -9.90 -1.39 15.21
N PRO A 327 -11.03 -1.76 14.55
CA PRO A 327 -11.29 -3.10 14.05
C PRO A 327 -10.49 -3.44 12.79
N VAL A 328 -10.47 -4.70 12.41
CA VAL A 328 -10.07 -5.13 11.06
C VAL A 328 -11.23 -4.94 10.08
N VAL A 329 -10.90 -4.81 8.80
CA VAL A 329 -11.82 -4.31 7.77
C VAL A 329 -13.07 -5.16 7.53
N THR A 330 -13.01 -6.49 7.70
CA THR A 330 -14.13 -7.40 7.45
C THR A 330 -14.22 -8.53 8.48
N GLU A 331 -15.40 -9.10 8.62
CA GLU A 331 -15.60 -10.32 9.43
C GLU A 331 -14.77 -11.51 8.90
N ALA A 332 -14.62 -11.64 7.58
CA ALA A 332 -13.79 -12.69 6.99
C ALA A 332 -12.32 -12.54 7.39
N ALA A 333 -11.79 -11.30 7.42
CA ALA A 333 -10.45 -11.02 7.91
C ALA A 333 -10.33 -11.35 9.40
N ARG A 334 -11.29 -10.92 10.24
CA ARG A 334 -11.34 -11.22 11.67
C ARG A 334 -11.29 -12.73 11.93
N ALA A 335 -12.17 -13.49 11.26
CA ALA A 335 -12.24 -14.95 11.40
C ALA A 335 -10.94 -15.65 10.96
N SER A 336 -10.35 -15.20 9.83
CA SER A 336 -9.09 -15.76 9.32
C SER A 336 -7.93 -15.51 10.27
N ILE A 337 -7.81 -14.29 10.82
CA ILE A 337 -6.77 -13.94 11.78
C ILE A 337 -6.94 -14.74 13.08
N ALA A 338 -8.16 -14.82 13.61
CA ALA A 338 -8.44 -15.60 14.82
C ALA A 338 -8.11 -17.09 14.63
N ALA A 339 -8.45 -17.67 13.48
CA ALA A 339 -8.10 -19.05 13.15
C ALA A 339 -6.58 -19.28 13.07
N ALA A 340 -5.84 -18.32 12.48
CA ALA A 340 -4.37 -18.40 12.42
C ALA A 340 -3.74 -18.31 13.81
N VAL A 341 -4.24 -17.45 14.70
CA VAL A 341 -3.79 -17.37 16.11
C VAL A 341 -4.05 -18.70 16.84
N THR A 342 -5.28 -19.23 16.76
CA THR A 342 -5.64 -20.51 17.39
C THR A 342 -4.77 -21.67 16.88
N ALA A 343 -4.49 -21.72 15.59
CA ALA A 343 -3.61 -22.75 15.02
C ALA A 343 -2.17 -22.61 15.54
N ALA A 344 -1.68 -21.38 15.71
CA ALA A 344 -0.33 -21.12 16.20
C ALA A 344 -0.13 -21.48 17.70
N GLU A 345 -1.19 -21.46 18.50
CA GLU A 345 -1.12 -21.77 19.94
C GLU A 345 -0.70 -23.24 20.23
N SER A 346 -0.70 -24.13 19.23
CA SER A 346 -0.12 -25.47 19.35
C SER A 346 1.42 -25.47 19.44
N ASP A 347 2.07 -24.48 18.83
CA ASP A 347 3.53 -24.40 18.66
C ASP A 347 4.14 -23.14 19.30
N ALA A 348 3.30 -22.31 19.92
CA ALA A 348 3.66 -21.03 20.51
C ALA A 348 3.01 -20.81 21.86
N SER A 349 3.69 -20.03 22.71
CA SER A 349 3.13 -19.55 23.97
C SER A 349 2.50 -18.18 23.75
N ARG A 350 1.15 -18.07 23.91
CA ARG A 350 0.48 -16.79 23.91
C ARG A 350 0.80 -16.01 25.19
N LEU A 351 1.30 -14.80 25.03
CA LEU A 351 1.77 -13.98 26.16
C LEU A 351 0.73 -12.91 26.55
N THR A 352 -0.02 -12.35 25.59
CA THR A 352 -1.09 -11.37 25.88
C THR A 352 -2.36 -12.07 26.36
N THR A 353 -3.01 -11.47 27.35
CA THR A 353 -4.16 -12.09 28.06
C THR A 353 -5.45 -11.26 27.96
N ARG A 354 -5.37 -10.07 27.35
CA ARG A 354 -6.51 -9.16 27.25
C ARG A 354 -7.68 -9.79 26.47
N THR A 355 -8.90 -9.50 26.93
CA THR A 355 -10.15 -9.82 26.23
C THR A 355 -10.86 -8.54 25.78
N LEU A 356 -11.66 -8.63 24.73
CA LEU A 356 -12.49 -7.50 24.28
C LEU A 356 -13.55 -7.14 25.31
N SER A 357 -13.88 -5.85 25.40
CA SER A 357 -15.04 -5.39 26.14
C SER A 357 -16.33 -5.86 25.45
N PRO A 358 -17.36 -6.31 26.17
CA PRO A 358 -18.65 -6.69 25.58
C PRO A 358 -19.33 -5.57 24.75
N ASP A 359 -19.01 -4.31 25.04
CA ASP A 359 -19.60 -3.15 24.36
C ASP A 359 -19.12 -2.98 22.91
N ILE A 360 -17.94 -3.53 22.57
CA ILE A 360 -17.35 -3.45 21.23
C ILE A 360 -17.34 -4.78 20.49
N ASP A 361 -17.84 -5.85 21.10
CA ASP A 361 -17.80 -7.23 20.56
C ASP A 361 -18.65 -7.43 19.29
N GLN A 362 -19.50 -6.46 18.94
CA GLN A 362 -20.33 -6.52 17.73
C GLN A 362 -19.61 -6.10 16.45
N GLY A 363 -18.43 -5.45 16.55
CA GLY A 363 -17.59 -5.05 15.43
C GLY A 363 -16.52 -6.10 15.09
N HIS A 364 -15.74 -5.84 14.04
CA HIS A 364 -14.67 -6.74 13.61
C HIS A 364 -13.39 -6.56 14.45
N TYR A 365 -13.52 -6.45 15.76
CA TYR A 365 -12.39 -6.20 16.66
C TYR A 365 -11.61 -7.48 16.99
N LEU A 366 -10.31 -7.30 17.19
CA LEU A 366 -9.37 -8.29 17.71
C LEU A 366 -8.50 -7.64 18.78
N THR A 367 -7.99 -8.42 19.72
CA THR A 367 -6.98 -7.95 20.67
C THR A 367 -5.59 -8.03 20.07
N PRO A 368 -4.67 -7.12 20.44
CA PRO A 368 -3.25 -7.31 20.18
C PRO A 368 -2.81 -8.68 20.69
N THR A 369 -2.14 -9.44 19.85
CA THR A 369 -1.71 -10.80 20.19
C THR A 369 -0.21 -10.92 20.02
N VAL A 370 0.49 -11.27 21.12
CA VAL A 370 1.92 -11.58 21.13
C VAL A 370 2.10 -13.06 21.44
N LEU A 371 2.83 -13.75 20.56
CA LEU A 371 3.10 -15.18 20.64
C LEU A 371 4.61 -15.42 20.63
N GLU A 372 5.16 -16.07 21.67
CA GLU A 372 6.56 -16.50 21.68
C GLU A 372 6.68 -17.89 21.04
N LEU A 373 7.51 -18.00 20.01
CA LEU A 373 7.77 -19.21 19.26
C LEU A 373 9.05 -19.88 19.74
N SER A 374 9.03 -21.21 19.83
CA SER A 374 10.22 -22.02 20.06
C SER A 374 10.90 -22.47 18.75
N ASP A 375 10.19 -22.42 17.62
CA ASP A 375 10.67 -22.86 16.30
C ASP A 375 10.20 -21.90 15.20
N THR A 376 11.08 -21.59 14.26
CA THR A 376 10.82 -20.73 13.09
C THR A 376 10.21 -21.50 11.89
N CYS A 377 10.04 -22.81 12.00
CA CYS A 377 9.29 -23.59 11.00
C CYS A 377 7.78 -23.41 11.10
N ALA A 378 7.28 -22.80 12.18
CA ALA A 378 5.86 -22.54 12.39
C ALA A 378 5.28 -21.64 11.27
N SER A 379 4.04 -21.93 10.85
CA SER A 379 3.35 -21.14 9.82
C SER A 379 3.23 -19.66 10.22
N LEU A 380 3.02 -19.40 11.50
CA LEU A 380 3.01 -18.03 12.05
C LEU A 380 4.31 -17.26 11.80
N TRP A 381 5.46 -17.93 11.69
CA TRP A 381 6.73 -17.29 11.36
C TRP A 381 6.88 -17.01 9.87
N GLN A 382 6.32 -17.87 9.01
CA GLN A 382 6.54 -17.86 7.56
C GLN A 382 5.45 -17.14 6.78
N GLU A 383 4.19 -17.13 7.28
CA GLU A 383 3.04 -16.63 6.53
C GLU A 383 2.57 -15.26 7.03
N GLU A 384 2.13 -14.43 6.09
CA GLU A 384 1.52 -13.13 6.40
C GLU A 384 0.10 -13.32 6.96
N ILE A 385 -0.16 -12.78 8.16
CA ILE A 385 -1.47 -12.86 8.81
C ILE A 385 -2.33 -11.62 8.52
N PHE A 386 -1.70 -10.46 8.32
CA PHE A 386 -2.34 -9.16 8.04
C PHE A 386 -3.33 -8.71 9.12
N GLY A 387 -2.91 -8.84 10.38
CA GLY A 387 -3.69 -8.52 11.57
C GLY A 387 -2.80 -8.18 12.76
N PRO A 388 -3.38 -7.86 13.94
CA PRO A 388 -2.64 -7.40 15.12
C PRO A 388 -1.97 -8.57 15.85
N VAL A 389 -1.07 -9.28 15.15
CA VAL A 389 -0.40 -10.49 15.63
C VAL A 389 1.11 -10.36 15.44
N LEU A 390 1.84 -10.48 16.53
CA LEU A 390 3.28 -10.39 16.59
C LEU A 390 3.89 -11.72 17.10
N ALA A 391 4.74 -12.33 16.29
CA ALA A 391 5.55 -13.47 16.69
C ALA A 391 6.88 -12.99 17.29
N VAL A 392 7.31 -13.57 18.40
CA VAL A 392 8.59 -13.24 19.06
C VAL A 392 9.46 -14.47 19.09
N VAL A 393 10.75 -14.30 18.79
CA VAL A 393 11.78 -15.32 18.97
C VAL A 393 13.02 -14.71 19.64
N ARG A 394 13.80 -15.55 20.32
CA ARG A 394 15.06 -15.17 20.93
C ARG A 394 16.22 -15.48 20.00
N ALA A 395 17.13 -14.55 19.83
CA ALA A 395 18.39 -14.74 19.11
C ALA A 395 19.56 -14.85 20.08
N THR A 396 20.50 -15.75 19.81
CA THR A 396 21.66 -16.02 20.66
C THR A 396 22.86 -15.10 20.38
N SER A 397 22.82 -14.40 19.25
CA SER A 397 23.87 -13.46 18.82
C SER A 397 23.32 -12.51 17.74
N THR A 398 24.09 -11.48 17.39
CA THR A 398 23.78 -10.60 16.24
C THR A 398 23.71 -11.38 14.93
N ASP A 399 24.62 -12.33 14.71
CA ASP A 399 24.63 -13.17 13.50
C ASP A 399 23.38 -14.04 13.40
N ASP A 400 22.96 -14.61 14.53
CA ASP A 400 21.72 -15.38 14.62
C ASP A 400 20.49 -14.50 14.38
N ALA A 401 20.46 -13.29 14.93
CA ALA A 401 19.38 -12.33 14.74
C ALA A 401 19.24 -11.94 13.25
N PHE A 402 20.33 -11.67 12.54
CA PHE A 402 20.31 -11.32 11.12
C PHE A 402 19.92 -12.53 10.26
N ARG A 403 20.39 -13.73 10.60
CA ARG A 403 19.95 -14.96 9.96
C ARG A 403 18.43 -15.15 10.10
N LEU A 404 17.88 -14.97 11.29
CA LEU A 404 16.44 -15.06 11.58
C LEU A 404 15.64 -13.98 10.86
N ALA A 405 16.17 -12.76 10.75
CA ALA A 405 15.50 -11.68 9.99
C ALA A 405 15.36 -12.01 8.50
N ASN A 406 16.39 -12.65 7.92
CA ASN A 406 16.43 -13.07 6.54
C ASN A 406 15.69 -14.40 6.26
N ASP A 407 15.32 -15.13 7.31
CA ASP A 407 14.58 -16.39 7.21
C ASP A 407 13.17 -16.13 6.65
N GLY A 408 12.87 -16.79 5.53
CA GLY A 408 11.58 -16.70 4.87
C GLY A 408 11.62 -16.17 3.45
N GLN A 409 10.46 -16.24 2.82
CA GLN A 409 10.28 -15.94 1.39
C GLN A 409 10.03 -14.44 1.10
N PHE A 410 9.81 -13.64 2.13
CA PHE A 410 9.48 -12.22 2.03
C PHE A 410 10.68 -11.32 2.35
N GLY A 411 10.65 -10.09 1.85
CA GLY A 411 11.69 -9.09 2.10
C GLY A 411 11.18 -7.68 1.85
N LEU A 412 10.02 -7.30 2.46
CA LEU A 412 9.51 -5.94 2.25
C LEU A 412 10.23 -4.95 3.15
N SER A 413 10.14 -5.11 4.47
CA SER A 413 10.72 -4.19 5.44
C SER A 413 11.35 -4.92 6.62
N CYS A 414 12.36 -4.30 7.24
CA CYS A 414 12.95 -4.73 8.50
C CYS A 414 13.38 -3.50 9.30
N SER A 415 13.27 -3.59 10.63
CA SER A 415 13.87 -2.63 11.57
C SER A 415 14.98 -3.30 12.35
N VAL A 416 16.09 -2.59 12.58
CA VAL A 416 17.20 -3.06 13.42
C VAL A 416 17.48 -2.00 14.47
N PHE A 417 17.47 -2.41 15.73
CA PHE A 417 17.73 -1.56 16.89
C PHE A 417 19.08 -1.89 17.50
N THR A 418 20.01 -0.95 17.44
CA THR A 418 21.38 -1.03 17.96
C THR A 418 21.96 0.35 18.14
N GLN A 419 22.89 0.51 19.08
CA GLN A 419 23.66 1.73 19.25
C GLN A 419 25.07 1.63 18.63
N ASP A 420 25.47 0.44 18.16
CA ASP A 420 26.77 0.22 17.53
C ASP A 420 26.73 0.54 16.02
N SER A 421 27.60 1.47 15.63
CA SER A 421 27.71 1.88 14.22
C SER A 421 28.25 0.77 13.30
N GLY A 422 29.10 -0.12 13.82
CA GLY A 422 29.62 -1.26 13.06
C GLY A 422 28.48 -2.25 12.72
N THR A 423 27.63 -2.54 13.69
CA THR A 423 26.45 -3.38 13.53
C THR A 423 25.42 -2.71 12.59
N THR A 424 25.26 -1.38 12.65
CA THR A 424 24.45 -0.63 11.69
C THR A 424 24.92 -0.84 10.25
N LEU A 425 26.23 -0.73 9.99
CA LEU A 425 26.79 -0.95 8.65
C LEU A 425 26.60 -2.40 8.20
N ARG A 426 26.78 -3.37 9.11
CA ARG A 426 26.49 -4.78 8.81
C ARG A 426 25.02 -4.99 8.46
N ALA A 427 24.09 -4.37 9.19
CA ALA A 427 22.66 -4.49 8.88
C ALA A 427 22.32 -3.99 7.47
N ILE A 428 22.97 -2.90 7.01
CA ILE A 428 22.79 -2.36 5.65
C ILE A 428 23.23 -3.38 4.60
N ASP A 429 24.30 -4.12 4.85
CA ASP A 429 24.86 -5.08 3.89
C ASP A 429 24.19 -6.46 3.96
N GLU A 430 23.77 -6.90 5.17
CA GLU A 430 23.38 -8.28 5.41
C GLU A 430 21.85 -8.51 5.43
N ILE A 431 21.02 -7.48 5.68
CA ILE A 431 19.55 -7.64 5.77
C ILE A 431 18.93 -7.55 4.36
N GLU A 432 18.24 -8.62 3.96
CA GLU A 432 17.71 -8.82 2.60
C GLU A 432 16.28 -8.28 2.44
N VAL A 433 16.11 -6.97 2.56
CA VAL A 433 14.81 -6.30 2.40
C VAL A 433 14.86 -5.13 1.41
N GLY A 434 13.71 -4.70 0.96
CA GLY A 434 13.60 -3.52 0.11
C GLY A 434 13.66 -2.20 0.88
N VAL A 435 13.22 -2.20 2.15
CA VAL A 435 13.18 -1.04 3.05
C VAL A 435 13.77 -1.44 4.39
N LEU A 436 14.90 -0.84 4.74
CA LEU A 436 15.57 -1.07 6.03
C LEU A 436 15.47 0.18 6.89
N HIS A 437 15.07 -0.02 8.14
CA HIS A 437 15.01 1.02 9.16
C HIS A 437 16.05 0.75 10.25
N ILE A 438 16.73 1.79 10.70
CA ILE A 438 17.64 1.71 11.85
C ILE A 438 17.05 2.57 12.96
N ASN A 439 16.84 1.97 14.13
CA ASN A 439 16.29 2.62 15.32
C ASN A 439 14.95 3.36 15.08
N SER A 440 14.12 2.81 14.20
CA SER A 440 12.80 3.36 13.89
C SER A 440 11.80 2.27 13.49
N GLU A 441 10.52 2.62 13.46
CA GLU A 441 9.41 1.76 13.06
C GLU A 441 9.61 1.18 11.64
N SER A 442 9.18 -0.06 11.40
CA SER A 442 9.26 -0.75 10.09
C SER A 442 8.35 -0.13 9.01
N GLY A 443 7.46 0.76 9.39
CA GLY A 443 6.53 1.46 8.51
C GLY A 443 7.05 2.82 8.07
N GLY A 444 6.55 3.29 6.94
CA GLY A 444 6.87 4.61 6.40
C GLY A 444 7.18 4.53 4.92
N ALA A 445 6.65 5.49 4.17
CA ALA A 445 6.89 5.63 2.74
C ALA A 445 6.81 7.12 2.40
N ASP A 446 7.91 7.70 1.97
CA ASP A 446 7.96 9.10 1.59
C ASP A 446 7.87 9.26 0.06
N PRO A 447 7.08 10.23 -0.45
CA PRO A 447 6.80 10.34 -1.88
C PRO A 447 8.03 10.45 -2.78
N HIS A 448 9.15 10.96 -2.25
CA HIS A 448 10.36 11.27 -3.02
C HIS A 448 11.41 10.15 -3.02
N VAL A 449 11.20 9.08 -2.23
CA VAL A 449 12.15 7.95 -2.16
C VAL A 449 11.54 6.68 -2.77
N PRO A 450 12.36 5.79 -3.35
CA PRO A 450 11.88 4.51 -3.86
C PRO A 450 11.29 3.65 -2.74
N PHE A 451 10.14 3.06 -3.01
CA PHE A 451 9.48 2.09 -2.14
C PHE A 451 9.30 0.76 -2.86
N GLY A 452 9.48 -0.35 -2.17
CA GLY A 452 9.17 -1.68 -2.67
C GLY A 452 10.00 -2.78 -2.05
N GLY A 453 9.46 -3.99 -2.08
CA GLY A 453 10.06 -5.17 -1.48
C GLY A 453 11.27 -5.75 -2.23
N ALA A 454 11.86 -6.76 -1.60
CA ALA A 454 12.78 -7.74 -2.19
C ALA A 454 12.12 -9.13 -2.13
N LYS A 455 12.80 -10.16 -2.60
CA LYS A 455 12.31 -11.54 -2.61
C LYS A 455 10.90 -11.63 -3.21
N ARG A 456 9.95 -12.31 -2.53
CA ARG A 456 8.56 -12.47 -3.00
C ARG A 456 7.62 -11.32 -2.59
N SER A 457 8.14 -10.27 -1.98
CA SER A 457 7.32 -9.11 -1.61
C SER A 457 7.11 -8.12 -2.75
N ALA A 458 7.88 -8.20 -3.84
CA ALA A 458 7.73 -7.32 -4.99
C ALA A 458 8.13 -8.01 -6.31
N PHE A 459 7.69 -7.42 -7.43
CA PHE A 459 8.12 -7.77 -8.77
C PHE A 459 8.14 -6.51 -9.66
N GLY A 460 9.18 -6.38 -10.48
CA GLY A 460 9.38 -5.23 -11.35
C GLY A 460 10.08 -4.05 -10.67
N PRO A 461 10.08 -2.85 -11.29
CA PRO A 461 10.70 -1.66 -10.74
C PRO A 461 10.04 -1.20 -9.43
N LYS A 462 10.83 -0.54 -8.57
CA LYS A 462 10.33 0.07 -7.32
C LYS A 462 9.27 1.14 -7.60
N GLU A 463 8.39 1.32 -6.64
CA GLU A 463 7.41 2.40 -6.63
C GLU A 463 7.99 3.69 -6.03
N GLN A 464 7.26 4.77 -6.20
CA GLN A 464 7.53 6.10 -5.65
C GLN A 464 8.87 6.73 -6.08
N GLY A 465 9.01 8.00 -5.73
CA GLY A 465 10.16 8.80 -6.10
C GLY A 465 10.46 8.73 -7.61
N ARG A 466 11.72 8.89 -7.95
CA ARG A 466 12.16 8.76 -9.34
C ARG A 466 12.11 7.32 -9.88
N ALA A 467 12.07 6.31 -9.01
CA ALA A 467 12.01 4.92 -9.44
C ALA A 467 10.70 4.61 -10.18
N ALA A 468 9.62 5.27 -9.84
CA ALA A 468 8.34 5.10 -10.55
C ALA A 468 8.44 5.45 -12.04
N ARG A 469 9.32 6.39 -12.43
CA ARG A 469 9.58 6.71 -13.85
C ARG A 469 10.03 5.49 -14.65
N GLU A 470 10.83 4.63 -14.07
CA GLU A 470 11.36 3.44 -14.75
C GLU A 470 10.25 2.45 -15.12
N PHE A 471 9.17 2.41 -14.33
CA PHE A 471 8.01 1.60 -14.68
C PHE A 471 7.07 2.31 -15.65
N PHE A 472 6.70 3.57 -15.41
CA PHE A 472 5.64 4.26 -16.17
C PHE A 472 6.10 4.82 -17.51
N THR A 473 7.37 4.63 -17.89
CA THR A 473 7.92 5.08 -19.17
C THR A 473 8.80 4.03 -19.84
N SER A 474 8.85 4.07 -21.17
CA SER A 474 9.89 3.38 -21.96
C SER A 474 10.95 4.38 -22.43
N SER A 475 12.21 3.95 -22.46
CA SER A 475 13.30 4.74 -23.02
C SER A 475 13.38 4.57 -24.55
N ARG A 476 13.71 5.67 -25.26
CA ARG A 476 14.02 5.65 -26.69
C ARG A 476 15.34 6.34 -26.94
N THR A 477 16.29 5.60 -27.54
CA THR A 477 17.57 6.18 -27.98
C THR A 477 17.40 6.78 -29.37
N ILE A 478 17.81 8.03 -29.55
CA ILE A 478 17.70 8.81 -30.77
C ILE A 478 19.08 9.23 -31.20
N TYR A 479 19.51 8.83 -32.38
CA TYR A 479 20.73 9.30 -33.03
C TYR A 479 20.37 10.45 -33.96
N LEU A 480 20.80 11.65 -33.60
CA LEU A 480 20.44 12.87 -34.33
C LEU A 480 21.68 13.38 -35.12
N ARG A 481 21.58 13.33 -36.45
CA ARG A 481 22.54 13.96 -37.37
C ARG A 481 21.90 15.13 -38.10
N SER A 482 22.66 16.20 -38.34
CA SER A 482 22.25 17.23 -39.25
C SER A 482 22.09 16.63 -40.65
N GLY A 483 20.98 16.89 -41.31
CA GLY A 483 20.84 16.63 -42.76
C GLY A 483 21.92 17.40 -43.54
N ARG A 484 22.45 16.78 -44.58
CA ARG A 484 23.29 17.50 -45.55
C ARG A 484 22.44 18.34 -46.47
#